data_92215f22ab327f9c763d5af18df3aeb9
#
_entry.id   92215f22ab327f9c763d5af18df3aeb9
#
_cell.length_a   1.000
_cell.length_b   1.000
_cell.length_c   1.000
_cell.angle_alpha   90.00
_cell.angle_beta   90.00
_cell.angle_gamma   90.00
#
_symmetry.space_group_name_H-M   'P 1'
#
loop_
_entity.id
_entity.type
_entity.pdbx_description
1 polymer ?
#
loop_
_entity_poly.entity_id
_entity_poly.type
_entity_poly.pdbx_seq_one_letter_code
_entity_poly.pdbx_strand_id
1 'polypeptide(L)'
;MKILNKTHSVGLVFILIGTILSLITIVIIGPLNVVNTDKISAINIIELTNKQRSLQSVKPLSINTDLVNAAQKRAEALAQQLESGNDNPSQISAWEYLKEVNYPFKLAGENIAIGSNTNQETINGWMQSITHKTNIINSSYNDIGVGVASFYAAKNGQNNNITVALFANQTNDGKTNSLEPTLPAGPIYISGSSNNLATKLLFVISFTLIIIGVIIEYLQIKRHHQIQNQK
;
A
#
# COMPACT_ATOMS: atom_id res chain seq x y z
N MET A 1 20.50 -1.63 53.91
CA MET A 1 19.67 -0.63 53.26
C MET A 1 20.22 -0.15 51.90
N LYS A 2 21.49 0.07 51.67
CA LYS A 2 22.06 0.51 50.35
C LYS A 2 21.92 -0.52 49.19
N ILE A 3 21.92 -1.82 49.46
CA ILE A 3 21.81 -2.86 48.41
C ILE A 3 20.38 -2.99 47.85
N LEU A 4 19.36 -2.79 48.69
CA LEU A 4 17.95 -2.83 48.23
C LEU A 4 17.62 -1.73 47.24
N ASN A 5 18.13 -0.50 47.45
CA ASN A 5 17.90 0.63 46.54
C ASN A 5 18.52 0.41 45.17
N LYS A 6 19.62 -0.35 45.08
CA LYS A 6 20.34 -0.55 43.79
C LYS A 6 19.62 -1.58 42.92
N THR A 7 18.97 -2.58 43.49
CA THR A 7 18.26 -3.61 42.74
C THR A 7 16.88 -3.16 42.27
N HIS A 8 16.15 -2.37 43.08
CA HIS A 8 14.91 -1.70 42.66
C HIS A 8 15.15 -0.76 41.48
N SER A 9 16.27 -0.04 41.44
CA SER A 9 16.63 0.82 40.30
C SER A 9 16.83 0.03 39.01
N VAL A 10 17.31 -1.22 39.06
CA VAL A 10 17.56 -2.03 37.85
C VAL A 10 16.24 -2.46 37.19
N GLY A 11 15.27 -2.94 37.97
CA GLY A 11 13.95 -3.30 37.44
C GLY A 11 13.23 -2.13 36.83
N LEU A 12 13.23 -0.97 37.51
CA LEU A 12 12.65 0.27 37.02
C LEU A 12 13.31 0.76 35.71
N VAL A 13 14.64 0.59 35.58
CA VAL A 13 15.35 0.95 34.34
C VAL A 13 14.89 0.08 33.18
N PHE A 14 14.71 -1.24 33.35
CA PHE A 14 14.21 -2.11 32.29
C PHE A 14 12.78 -1.76 31.88
N ILE A 15 11.90 -1.45 32.86
CA ILE A 15 10.54 -0.99 32.57
C ILE A 15 10.58 0.32 31.77
N LEU A 16 11.40 1.29 32.17
CA LEU A 16 11.52 2.59 31.52
C LEU A 16 12.06 2.45 30.10
N ILE A 17 13.10 1.64 29.89
CA ILE A 17 13.65 1.39 28.55
C ILE A 17 12.61 0.70 27.66
N GLY A 18 11.89 -0.30 28.17
CA GLY A 18 10.85 -1.01 27.43
C GLY A 18 9.71 -0.07 27.02
N THR A 19 9.26 0.81 27.92
CA THR A 19 8.20 1.78 27.60
C THR A 19 8.67 2.84 26.61
N ILE A 20 9.88 3.35 26.72
CA ILE A 20 10.47 4.31 25.76
C ILE A 20 10.58 3.66 24.37
N LEU A 21 11.10 2.43 24.28
CA LEU A 21 11.18 1.69 23.02
C LEU A 21 9.79 1.47 22.40
N SER A 22 8.79 1.15 23.22
CA SER A 22 7.40 0.99 22.77
C SER A 22 6.82 2.30 22.24
N LEU A 23 7.05 3.42 22.94
CA LEU A 23 6.60 4.76 22.52
C LEU A 23 7.32 5.20 21.24
N ILE A 24 8.62 4.97 21.12
CA ILE A 24 9.39 5.26 19.91
C ILE A 24 8.81 4.46 18.72
N THR A 25 8.48 3.19 18.94
CA THR A 25 7.89 2.34 17.91
C THR A 25 6.53 2.92 17.45
N ILE A 26 5.70 3.38 18.37
CA ILE A 26 4.39 4.01 18.05
C ILE A 26 4.59 5.34 17.32
N VAL A 27 5.55 6.16 17.72
CA VAL A 27 5.81 7.50 17.11
C VAL A 27 6.44 7.38 15.72
N ILE A 28 7.41 6.47 15.54
CA ILE A 28 8.12 6.30 14.26
C ILE A 28 7.28 5.52 13.25
N ILE A 29 6.50 4.53 13.71
CA ILE A 29 5.72 3.63 12.84
C ILE A 29 4.29 4.16 12.68
N GLY A 30 3.91 5.13 13.47
CA GLY A 30 2.55 5.66 13.57
C GLY A 30 1.63 4.71 14.33
N PRO A 31 0.34 5.08 14.50
CA PRO A 31 -0.66 4.15 14.99
C PRO A 31 -0.54 2.90 14.13
N LEU A 32 -0.44 1.73 14.78
CA LEU A 32 -0.43 0.44 14.09
C LEU A 32 -1.38 0.58 12.91
N ASN A 33 -0.82 0.67 11.70
CA ASN A 33 -1.65 0.56 10.53
C ASN A 33 -2.34 -0.78 10.75
N VAL A 34 -3.57 -0.74 11.23
CA VAL A 34 -4.48 -1.86 11.10
C VAL A 34 -4.31 -2.18 9.64
N VAL A 35 -3.64 -3.31 9.34
CA VAL A 35 -3.53 -3.78 7.98
C VAL A 35 -4.97 -3.92 7.58
N ASN A 36 -5.48 -2.85 7.00
CA ASN A 36 -6.81 -2.85 6.45
C ASN A 36 -6.67 -3.86 5.31
N THR A 37 -7.12 -5.07 5.57
CA THR A 37 -7.17 -6.15 4.59
C THR A 37 -8.26 -5.86 3.58
N ASP A 38 -8.55 -4.57 3.36
CA ASP A 38 -9.50 -4.14 2.37
C ASP A 38 -8.99 -4.61 1.01
N LYS A 39 -9.69 -5.63 0.52
CA LYS A 39 -9.53 -6.14 -0.83
C LYS A 39 -9.41 -4.94 -1.78
N ILE A 40 -8.49 -5.01 -2.73
CA ILE A 40 -8.32 -3.93 -3.71
C ILE A 40 -9.67 -3.67 -4.38
N SER A 41 -10.05 -2.40 -4.40
CA SER A 41 -11.32 -1.92 -4.92
C SER A 41 -11.09 -0.77 -5.90
N ALA A 42 -11.69 -0.85 -7.08
CA ALA A 42 -11.60 0.20 -8.09
C ALA A 42 -12.04 1.56 -7.54
N ILE A 43 -13.12 1.61 -6.76
CA ILE A 43 -13.61 2.85 -6.17
C ILE A 43 -12.63 3.46 -5.18
N ASN A 44 -12.02 2.65 -4.30
CA ASN A 44 -11.05 3.12 -3.34
C ASN A 44 -9.75 3.61 -4.03
N ILE A 45 -9.34 2.99 -5.13
CA ILE A 45 -8.21 3.47 -5.95
C ILE A 45 -8.53 4.84 -6.54
N ILE A 46 -9.75 5.06 -7.05
CA ILE A 46 -10.18 6.36 -7.59
C ILE A 46 -10.19 7.42 -6.49
N GLU A 47 -10.75 7.12 -5.33
CA GLU A 47 -10.78 8.04 -4.19
C GLU A 47 -9.37 8.44 -3.74
N LEU A 48 -8.48 7.47 -3.59
CA LEU A 48 -7.09 7.72 -3.21
C LEU A 48 -6.33 8.50 -4.31
N THR A 49 -6.60 8.21 -5.60
CA THR A 49 -6.07 9.00 -6.73
C THR A 49 -6.52 10.46 -6.63
N ASN A 50 -7.81 10.70 -6.42
CA ASN A 50 -8.34 12.05 -6.27
C ASN A 50 -7.82 12.77 -5.02
N LYS A 51 -7.57 12.02 -3.93
CA LYS A 51 -6.88 12.56 -2.76
C LYS A 51 -5.46 13.03 -3.10
N GLN A 52 -4.69 12.25 -3.86
CA GLN A 52 -3.35 12.67 -4.30
C GLN A 52 -3.42 13.92 -5.18
N ARG A 53 -4.39 14.01 -6.07
CA ARG A 53 -4.62 15.19 -6.91
C ARG A 53 -4.92 16.43 -6.07
N SER A 54 -5.83 16.32 -5.10
CA SER A 54 -6.14 17.42 -4.16
C SER A 54 -4.91 17.91 -3.41
N LEU A 55 -4.03 17.01 -2.94
CA LEU A 55 -2.77 17.36 -2.26
C LEU A 55 -1.81 18.15 -3.16
N GLN A 56 -1.96 18.04 -4.49
CA GLN A 56 -1.18 18.78 -5.48
C GLN A 56 -1.98 19.94 -6.10
N SER A 57 -3.12 20.32 -5.52
CA SER A 57 -4.01 21.39 -6.02
C SER A 57 -4.50 21.15 -7.47
N VAL A 58 -4.64 19.88 -7.86
CA VAL A 58 -5.18 19.47 -9.16
C VAL A 58 -6.64 19.05 -9.00
N LYS A 59 -7.49 19.45 -9.96
CA LYS A 59 -8.93 19.13 -9.97
C LYS A 59 -9.16 17.60 -9.91
N PRO A 60 -10.10 17.11 -9.09
CA PRO A 60 -10.48 15.70 -9.09
C PRO A 60 -10.95 15.22 -10.47
N LEU A 61 -10.72 13.93 -10.74
CA LEU A 61 -11.21 13.22 -11.91
C LEU A 61 -12.63 12.73 -11.68
N SER A 62 -13.46 12.75 -12.73
CA SER A 62 -14.78 12.15 -12.75
C SER A 62 -14.71 10.67 -13.13
N ILE A 63 -15.52 9.84 -12.51
CA ILE A 63 -15.64 8.43 -12.90
C ILE A 63 -16.38 8.38 -14.25
N ASN A 64 -15.78 7.68 -15.22
CA ASN A 64 -16.41 7.44 -16.49
C ASN A 64 -16.62 5.94 -16.72
N THR A 65 -17.86 5.53 -17.00
CA THR A 65 -18.25 4.12 -17.10
C THR A 65 -17.54 3.41 -18.25
N ASP A 66 -17.33 4.07 -19.38
CA ASP A 66 -16.64 3.47 -20.52
C ASP A 66 -15.16 3.23 -20.18
N LEU A 67 -14.52 4.18 -19.49
CA LEU A 67 -13.16 3.98 -18.98
C LEU A 67 -13.09 2.85 -17.95
N VAL A 68 -14.07 2.71 -17.08
CA VAL A 68 -14.15 1.58 -16.13
C VAL A 68 -14.24 0.26 -16.87
N ASN A 69 -15.11 0.17 -17.89
CA ASN A 69 -15.25 -1.03 -18.71
C ASN A 69 -13.96 -1.37 -19.46
N ALA A 70 -13.32 -0.39 -20.05
CA ALA A 70 -12.04 -0.57 -20.74
C ALA A 70 -10.93 -1.01 -19.78
N ALA A 71 -10.80 -0.36 -18.63
CA ALA A 71 -9.83 -0.71 -17.60
C ALA A 71 -10.03 -2.13 -17.04
N GLN A 72 -11.29 -2.53 -16.83
CA GLN A 72 -11.62 -3.85 -16.34
C GLN A 72 -11.25 -4.95 -17.36
N LYS A 73 -11.63 -4.79 -18.62
CA LYS A 73 -11.23 -5.70 -19.70
C LYS A 73 -9.70 -5.80 -19.82
N ARG A 74 -9.02 -4.67 -19.71
CA ARG A 74 -7.55 -4.60 -19.74
C ARG A 74 -6.93 -5.37 -18.58
N ALA A 75 -7.44 -5.20 -17.35
CA ALA A 75 -6.97 -5.91 -16.17
C ALA A 75 -7.15 -7.44 -16.31
N GLU A 76 -8.32 -7.87 -16.79
CA GLU A 76 -8.63 -9.28 -17.02
C GLU A 76 -7.72 -9.91 -18.09
N ALA A 77 -7.49 -9.22 -19.21
CA ALA A 77 -6.60 -9.69 -20.25
C ALA A 77 -5.15 -9.84 -19.78
N LEU A 78 -4.68 -8.89 -18.97
CA LEU A 78 -3.36 -8.96 -18.33
C LEU A 78 -3.28 -10.13 -17.35
N ALA A 79 -4.32 -10.35 -16.54
CA ALA A 79 -4.41 -11.46 -15.61
C ALA A 79 -4.29 -12.82 -16.34
N GLN A 80 -5.03 -13.02 -17.41
CA GLN A 80 -4.98 -14.24 -18.23
C GLN A 80 -3.58 -14.47 -18.81
N GLN A 81 -2.90 -13.43 -19.30
CA GLN A 81 -1.56 -13.54 -19.84
C GLN A 81 -0.54 -13.94 -18.79
N LEU A 82 -0.58 -13.32 -17.60
CA LEU A 82 0.31 -13.67 -16.50
C LEU A 82 0.04 -15.08 -15.95
N GLU A 83 -1.22 -15.48 -15.88
CA GLU A 83 -1.60 -16.84 -15.46
C GLU A 83 -1.11 -17.91 -16.43
N SER A 84 -1.07 -17.62 -17.75
CA SER A 84 -0.52 -18.49 -18.77
C SER A 84 1.04 -18.52 -18.81
N GLY A 85 1.70 -17.78 -17.92
CA GLY A 85 3.17 -17.73 -17.83
C GLY A 85 3.83 -16.69 -18.74
N ASN A 86 3.08 -15.77 -19.33
CA ASN A 86 3.64 -14.65 -20.07
C ASN A 86 4.11 -13.56 -19.09
N ASP A 87 5.40 -13.54 -18.78
CA ASP A 87 6.00 -12.58 -17.84
C ASP A 87 6.06 -11.12 -18.39
N ASN A 88 5.71 -10.91 -19.67
CA ASN A 88 5.67 -9.58 -20.30
C ASN A 88 4.32 -9.31 -20.99
N PRO A 89 3.26 -9.08 -20.21
CA PRO A 89 1.88 -8.98 -20.71
C PRO A 89 1.54 -7.67 -21.44
N SER A 90 2.50 -6.79 -21.70
CA SER A 90 2.23 -5.43 -22.20
C SER A 90 1.97 -5.33 -23.72
N GLN A 91 1.88 -6.45 -24.45
CA GLN A 91 1.85 -6.43 -25.92
C GLN A 91 0.56 -5.88 -26.55
N ILE A 92 -0.56 -5.80 -25.81
CA ILE A 92 -1.79 -5.20 -26.29
C ILE A 92 -1.89 -3.79 -25.70
N SER A 93 -2.04 -2.81 -26.58
CA SER A 93 -2.17 -1.41 -26.18
C SER A 93 -3.47 -1.16 -25.40
N ALA A 94 -3.40 -0.39 -24.31
CA ALA A 94 -4.59 0.07 -23.59
C ALA A 94 -5.59 0.81 -24.49
N TRP A 95 -5.10 1.40 -25.58
CA TRP A 95 -5.90 2.19 -26.51
C TRP A 95 -6.86 1.35 -27.35
N GLU A 96 -6.59 0.08 -27.57
CA GLU A 96 -7.53 -0.83 -28.22
C GLU A 96 -8.78 -1.02 -27.38
N TYR A 97 -8.66 -1.08 -26.06
CA TYR A 97 -9.82 -1.18 -25.16
C TYR A 97 -10.65 0.11 -25.12
N LEU A 98 -10.01 1.29 -25.28
CA LEU A 98 -10.75 2.56 -25.42
C LEU A 98 -11.53 2.62 -26.73
N LYS A 99 -10.96 2.12 -27.84
CA LYS A 99 -11.66 2.01 -29.12
C LYS A 99 -12.82 1.03 -29.03
N GLU A 100 -12.65 -0.10 -28.39
CA GLU A 100 -13.65 -1.14 -28.23
C GLU A 100 -14.91 -0.63 -27.50
N VAL A 101 -14.74 0.26 -26.50
CA VAL A 101 -15.86 0.90 -25.80
C VAL A 101 -16.32 2.21 -26.47
N ASN A 102 -15.79 2.52 -27.64
CA ASN A 102 -16.08 3.78 -28.39
C ASN A 102 -15.89 5.05 -27.55
N TYR A 103 -14.87 5.08 -26.68
CA TYR A 103 -14.55 6.27 -25.89
C TYR A 103 -13.69 7.25 -26.73
N PRO A 104 -14.22 8.41 -27.13
CA PRO A 104 -13.46 9.39 -27.89
C PRO A 104 -12.56 10.20 -26.95
N PHE A 105 -11.25 10.15 -27.16
CA PHE A 105 -10.30 10.86 -26.31
C PHE A 105 -9.34 11.74 -27.13
N LYS A 106 -8.96 12.85 -26.55
CA LYS A 106 -7.89 13.73 -27.05
C LYS A 106 -6.54 13.36 -26.43
N LEU A 107 -6.57 12.98 -25.16
CA LEU A 107 -5.40 12.57 -24.38
C LEU A 107 -5.81 11.42 -23.48
N ALA A 108 -4.96 10.41 -23.37
CA ALA A 108 -5.16 9.30 -22.44
C ALA A 108 -3.84 8.85 -21.83
N GLY A 109 -3.93 8.22 -20.66
CA GLY A 109 -2.80 7.65 -19.93
C GLY A 109 -3.21 6.37 -19.20
N GLU A 110 -2.25 5.51 -18.92
CA GLU A 110 -2.45 4.25 -18.22
C GLU A 110 -1.48 4.12 -17.05
N ASN A 111 -1.98 3.66 -15.90
CA ASN A 111 -1.17 3.14 -14.81
C ASN A 111 -1.52 1.68 -14.56
N ILE A 112 -0.51 0.82 -14.44
CA ILE A 112 -0.67 -0.59 -14.10
C ILE A 112 0.12 -0.89 -12.83
N ALA A 113 -0.50 -1.63 -11.90
CA ALA A 113 0.17 -2.21 -10.75
C ALA A 113 -0.12 -3.71 -10.69
N ILE A 114 0.91 -4.50 -10.42
CA ILE A 114 0.85 -5.96 -10.31
C ILE A 114 1.40 -6.37 -8.95
N GLY A 115 0.67 -7.22 -8.21
CA GLY A 115 1.11 -7.78 -6.94
C GLY A 115 0.80 -6.93 -5.71
N SER A 116 0.07 -5.82 -5.83
CA SER A 116 -0.40 -5.06 -4.67
C SER A 116 -1.39 -5.89 -3.84
N ASN A 117 -1.32 -5.78 -2.53
CA ASN A 117 -2.27 -6.40 -1.61
C ASN A 117 -3.34 -5.42 -1.12
N THR A 118 -3.04 -4.12 -1.15
CA THR A 118 -3.94 -3.06 -0.66
C THR A 118 -4.04 -1.90 -1.64
N ASN A 119 -5.15 -1.15 -1.53
CA ASN A 119 -5.34 0.09 -2.29
C ASN A 119 -4.20 1.09 -2.04
N GLN A 120 -3.75 1.21 -0.79
CA GLN A 120 -2.70 2.15 -0.43
C GLN A 120 -1.34 1.76 -1.00
N GLU A 121 -1.01 0.45 -1.06
CA GLU A 121 0.23 -0.02 -1.71
C GLU A 121 0.24 0.33 -3.20
N THR A 122 -0.88 0.13 -3.90
CA THR A 122 -1.04 0.52 -5.31
C THR A 122 -0.73 2.00 -5.52
N ILE A 123 -1.39 2.86 -4.76
CA ILE A 123 -1.20 4.32 -4.89
C ILE A 123 0.22 4.74 -4.49
N ASN A 124 0.78 4.18 -3.43
CA ASN A 124 2.16 4.48 -3.01
C ASN A 124 3.16 4.09 -4.09
N GLY A 125 3.01 2.91 -4.70
CA GLY A 125 3.85 2.47 -5.80
C GLY A 125 3.79 3.43 -7.00
N TRP A 126 2.58 3.83 -7.40
CA TRP A 126 2.43 4.80 -8.48
C TRP A 126 3.01 6.18 -8.13
N MET A 127 2.85 6.66 -6.91
CA MET A 127 3.39 7.96 -6.50
C MET A 127 4.91 7.98 -6.36
N GLN A 128 5.55 6.83 -6.16
CA GLN A 128 7.02 6.70 -6.15
C GLN A 128 7.62 6.62 -7.56
N SER A 129 6.85 6.25 -8.56
CA SER A 129 7.27 6.20 -9.97
C SER A 129 6.97 7.54 -10.65
N ILE A 130 7.98 8.17 -11.26
CA ILE A 130 7.83 9.47 -11.94
C ILE A 130 6.75 9.41 -13.02
N THR A 131 6.76 8.37 -13.86
CA THR A 131 5.82 8.21 -14.98
C THR A 131 4.38 8.02 -14.49
N HIS A 132 4.16 7.13 -13.53
CA HIS A 132 2.83 6.87 -12.97
C HIS A 132 2.29 8.07 -12.16
N LYS A 133 3.16 8.73 -11.38
CA LYS A 133 2.82 9.97 -10.67
C LYS A 133 2.38 11.05 -11.64
N THR A 134 3.11 11.22 -12.76
CA THR A 134 2.75 12.22 -13.79
C THR A 134 1.33 11.99 -14.30
N ASN A 135 0.91 10.74 -14.54
CA ASN A 135 -0.48 10.45 -14.92
C ASN A 135 -1.46 10.86 -13.83
N ILE A 136 -1.19 10.52 -12.56
CA ILE A 136 -2.08 10.86 -11.44
C ILE A 136 -2.30 12.37 -11.33
N ILE A 137 -1.24 13.16 -11.44
CA ILE A 137 -1.31 14.61 -11.21
C ILE A 137 -1.46 15.44 -12.50
N ASN A 138 -1.66 14.81 -13.65
CA ASN A 138 -1.85 15.52 -14.91
C ASN A 138 -3.17 16.29 -14.90
N SER A 139 -3.08 17.63 -14.99
CA SER A 139 -4.26 18.52 -14.99
C SER A 139 -5.08 18.46 -16.27
N SER A 140 -4.53 17.87 -17.34
CA SER A 140 -5.23 17.71 -18.62
C SER A 140 -6.23 16.57 -18.63
N TYR A 141 -6.18 15.65 -17.67
CA TYR A 141 -7.17 14.59 -17.55
C TYR A 141 -8.39 15.07 -16.76
N ASN A 142 -9.58 14.68 -17.21
CA ASN A 142 -10.86 14.96 -16.57
C ASN A 142 -11.56 13.70 -16.07
N ASP A 143 -11.31 12.57 -16.71
CA ASP A 143 -11.99 11.28 -16.46
C ASP A 143 -11.01 10.21 -16.01
N ILE A 144 -11.55 9.26 -15.23
CA ILE A 144 -10.85 8.07 -14.76
C ILE A 144 -11.75 6.84 -14.82
N GLY A 145 -11.16 5.71 -15.19
CA GLY A 145 -11.73 4.38 -14.99
C GLY A 145 -10.68 3.47 -14.37
N VAL A 146 -11.10 2.62 -13.45
CA VAL A 146 -10.21 1.64 -12.80
C VAL A 146 -10.80 0.26 -12.91
N GLY A 147 -9.97 -0.71 -13.31
CA GLY A 147 -10.26 -2.14 -13.34
C GLY A 147 -9.32 -2.91 -12.43
N VAL A 148 -9.84 -3.98 -11.83
CA VAL A 148 -9.07 -4.87 -10.94
C VAL A 148 -9.35 -6.30 -11.33
N ALA A 149 -8.29 -7.10 -11.48
CA ALA A 149 -8.37 -8.53 -11.70
C ALA A 149 -7.40 -9.26 -10.78
N SER A 150 -7.64 -10.55 -10.55
CA SER A 150 -6.75 -11.42 -9.79
C SER A 150 -6.28 -12.56 -10.68
N PHE A 151 -5.07 -13.04 -10.45
CA PHE A 151 -4.50 -14.19 -11.16
C PHE A 151 -3.66 -15.03 -10.20
N TYR A 152 -3.55 -16.33 -10.53
CA TYR A 152 -2.67 -17.25 -9.81
C TYR A 152 -1.29 -17.27 -10.45
N ALA A 153 -0.27 -16.82 -9.74
CA ALA A 153 1.10 -16.87 -10.22
C ALA A 153 1.73 -18.20 -9.83
N ALA A 154 1.82 -19.13 -10.79
CA ALA A 154 2.41 -20.45 -10.57
C ALA A 154 3.86 -20.39 -10.07
N LYS A 155 4.61 -19.36 -10.43
CA LYS A 155 6.01 -19.15 -10.04
C LYS A 155 6.22 -19.00 -8.53
N ASN A 156 5.28 -18.40 -7.82
CA ASN A 156 5.36 -18.20 -6.36
C ASN A 156 4.22 -18.90 -5.59
N GLY A 157 3.30 -19.56 -6.29
CA GLY A 157 2.18 -20.27 -5.69
C GLY A 157 1.14 -19.37 -5.01
N GLN A 158 1.03 -18.11 -5.41
CA GLN A 158 0.20 -17.11 -4.75
C GLN A 158 -0.81 -16.47 -5.71
N ASN A 159 -1.96 -16.07 -5.16
CA ASN A 159 -2.88 -15.17 -5.83
C ASN A 159 -2.33 -13.74 -5.77
N ASN A 160 -2.27 -13.09 -6.93
CA ASN A 160 -1.87 -11.70 -7.06
C ASN A 160 -2.98 -10.88 -7.69
N ASN A 161 -2.92 -9.56 -7.51
CA ASN A 161 -3.86 -8.64 -8.11
C ASN A 161 -3.19 -7.80 -9.19
N ILE A 162 -3.99 -7.42 -10.19
CA ILE A 162 -3.65 -6.41 -11.19
C ILE A 162 -4.63 -5.27 -11.00
N THR A 163 -4.12 -4.05 -10.98
CA THR A 163 -4.91 -2.83 -11.00
C THR A 163 -4.52 -2.01 -12.21
N VAL A 164 -5.49 -1.67 -13.05
CA VAL A 164 -5.34 -0.79 -14.20
C VAL A 164 -6.13 0.48 -13.96
N ALA A 165 -5.50 1.64 -14.08
CA ALA A 165 -6.17 2.93 -14.10
C ALA A 165 -5.98 3.57 -15.49
N LEU A 166 -7.08 3.90 -16.13
CA LEU A 166 -7.12 4.69 -17.36
C LEU A 166 -7.54 6.12 -17.04
N PHE A 167 -6.75 7.06 -17.51
CA PHE A 167 -6.99 8.49 -17.38
C PHE A 167 -7.27 9.05 -18.76
N ALA A 168 -8.22 9.96 -18.89
CA ALA A 168 -8.47 10.55 -20.21
C ALA A 168 -9.09 11.95 -20.12
N ASN A 169 -9.04 12.62 -21.28
CA ASN A 169 -9.80 13.82 -21.56
C ASN A 169 -10.65 13.54 -22.81
N GLN A 170 -11.97 13.53 -22.64
CA GLN A 170 -12.91 13.25 -23.72
C GLN A 170 -12.93 14.40 -24.74
N THR A 171 -13.06 14.08 -26.04
CA THR A 171 -13.36 15.08 -27.06
C THR A 171 -14.86 15.31 -27.15
N ASN A 172 -15.28 16.56 -27.23
CA ASN A 172 -16.70 16.91 -27.36
C ASN A 172 -17.25 16.71 -28.80
N ASP A 173 -16.40 16.42 -29.77
CA ASP A 173 -16.73 16.31 -31.20
C ASP A 173 -16.88 14.88 -31.71
N GLY A 174 -16.78 13.89 -30.83
CA GLY A 174 -16.88 12.46 -31.19
C GLY A 174 -15.76 11.95 -32.11
N LYS A 175 -14.76 12.75 -32.39
CA LYS A 175 -13.60 12.37 -33.20
C LYS A 175 -12.46 11.98 -32.29
N THR A 176 -12.02 10.76 -32.39
CA THR A 176 -10.72 10.33 -31.82
C THR A 176 -9.63 11.04 -32.61
N ASN A 177 -9.06 12.11 -32.05
CA ASN A 177 -7.87 12.70 -32.63
C ASN A 177 -6.72 11.72 -32.42
N SER A 178 -6.04 11.41 -33.50
CA SER A 178 -4.88 10.51 -33.60
C SER A 178 -3.59 11.12 -33.03
N LEU A 179 -3.69 11.90 -31.95
CA LEU A 179 -2.50 12.17 -31.16
C LEU A 179 -2.18 10.84 -30.44
N GLU A 180 -1.11 10.20 -30.89
CA GLU A 180 -0.57 9.03 -30.22
C GLU A 180 -0.52 9.34 -28.72
N PRO A 181 -1.27 8.58 -27.88
CA PRO A 181 -1.18 8.79 -26.43
C PRO A 181 0.27 8.57 -26.02
N THR A 182 0.73 9.33 -25.05
CA THR A 182 2.03 9.09 -24.43
C THR A 182 2.13 7.60 -24.08
N LEU A 183 3.24 6.96 -24.47
CA LEU A 183 3.48 5.55 -24.22
C LEU A 183 3.03 5.19 -22.80
N PRO A 184 2.22 4.12 -22.63
CA PRO A 184 1.79 3.72 -21.29
C PRO A 184 3.02 3.50 -20.42
N ALA A 185 2.97 3.99 -19.19
CA ALA A 185 3.97 3.65 -18.21
C ALA A 185 3.94 2.13 -18.03
N GLY A 186 5.07 1.45 -18.20
CA GLY A 186 5.14 0.00 -17.99
C GLY A 186 4.62 -0.38 -16.58
N PRO A 187 4.18 -1.63 -16.39
CA PRO A 187 3.63 -2.05 -15.11
C PRO A 187 4.66 -1.90 -13.98
N ILE A 188 4.21 -1.43 -12.81
CA ILE A 188 4.99 -1.57 -11.60
C ILE A 188 4.67 -2.91 -10.93
N TYR A 189 5.72 -3.64 -10.55
CA TYR A 189 5.60 -4.84 -9.75
C TYR A 189 5.76 -4.46 -8.29
N ILE A 190 4.73 -4.65 -7.48
CA ILE A 190 4.78 -4.41 -6.04
C ILE A 190 5.05 -5.75 -5.38
N SER A 191 6.27 -5.92 -4.90
CA SER A 191 6.59 -7.03 -4.00
C SER A 191 5.69 -6.90 -2.79
N GLY A 192 4.84 -7.90 -2.56
CA GLY A 192 3.90 -7.90 -1.43
C GLY A 192 4.62 -7.48 -0.16
N SER A 193 3.97 -6.64 0.60
CA SER A 193 4.52 -6.02 1.82
C SER A 193 5.33 -7.04 2.59
N SER A 194 6.64 -6.87 2.62
CA SER A 194 7.45 -7.55 3.60
C SER A 194 6.87 -7.14 4.95
N ASN A 195 6.12 -8.05 5.57
CA ASN A 195 5.76 -7.93 6.97
C ASN A 195 7.02 -7.47 7.68
N ASN A 196 7.06 -6.22 8.08
CA ASN A 196 8.30 -5.59 8.51
C ASN A 196 8.79 -6.32 9.78
N LEU A 197 9.56 -7.41 9.55
CA LEU A 197 10.06 -8.33 10.58
C LEU A 197 10.78 -7.53 11.66
N ALA A 198 11.48 -6.45 11.25
CA ALA A 198 12.16 -5.54 12.15
C ALA A 198 11.18 -4.86 13.12
N THR A 199 10.01 -4.43 12.64
CA THR A 199 8.99 -3.80 13.49
C THR A 199 8.39 -4.79 14.48
N LYS A 200 8.06 -5.99 14.01
CA LYS A 200 7.56 -7.07 14.89
C LYS A 200 8.60 -7.45 15.93
N LEU A 201 9.88 -7.53 15.53
CA LEU A 201 10.98 -7.85 16.42
C LEU A 201 11.18 -6.76 17.49
N LEU A 202 11.12 -5.49 17.14
CA LEU A 202 11.21 -4.36 18.08
C LEU A 202 10.07 -4.40 19.10
N PHE A 203 8.85 -4.73 18.67
CA PHE A 203 7.70 -4.87 19.58
C PHE A 203 7.89 -6.01 20.57
N VAL A 204 8.34 -7.18 20.10
CA VAL A 204 8.63 -8.35 20.96
C VAL A 204 9.74 -8.02 21.95
N ILE A 205 10.83 -7.37 21.52
CA ILE A 205 11.94 -6.99 22.41
C ILE A 205 11.48 -6.00 23.48
N SER A 206 10.69 -4.98 23.11
CA SER A 206 10.17 -3.99 24.04
C SER A 206 9.26 -4.64 25.10
N PHE A 207 8.37 -5.55 24.69
CA PHE A 207 7.45 -6.23 25.57
C PHE A 207 8.17 -7.19 26.53
N THR A 208 9.19 -7.91 26.04
CA THR A 208 10.02 -8.79 26.89
C THR A 208 10.80 -8.01 27.93
N LEU A 209 11.34 -6.82 27.62
CA LEU A 209 12.03 -5.98 28.58
C LEU A 209 11.11 -5.51 29.72
N ILE A 210 9.86 -5.14 29.40
CA ILE A 210 8.87 -4.77 30.39
C ILE A 210 8.56 -5.95 31.32
N ILE A 211 8.33 -7.14 30.78
CA ILE A 211 8.05 -8.35 31.57
C ILE A 211 9.24 -8.68 32.50
N ILE A 212 10.46 -8.64 31.97
CA ILE A 212 11.67 -8.89 32.78
C ILE A 212 11.76 -7.89 33.94
N GLY A 213 11.50 -6.61 33.68
CA GLY A 213 11.49 -5.57 34.70
C GLY A 213 10.46 -5.86 35.81
N VAL A 214 9.24 -6.23 35.45
CA VAL A 214 8.18 -6.60 36.40
C VAL A 214 8.56 -7.82 37.24
N ILE A 215 9.15 -8.85 36.60
CA ILE A 215 9.62 -10.06 37.33
C ILE A 215 10.71 -9.70 38.32
N ILE A 216 11.67 -8.88 37.94
CA ILE A 216 12.76 -8.45 38.84
C ILE A 216 12.18 -7.73 40.04
N GLU A 217 11.26 -6.77 39.86
CA GLU A 217 10.60 -6.04 40.93
C GLU A 217 9.82 -6.98 41.85
N TYR A 218 9.05 -7.91 41.27
CA TYR A 218 8.30 -8.92 42.05
C TYR A 218 9.22 -9.78 42.92
N LEU A 219 10.31 -10.32 42.36
CA LEU A 219 11.28 -11.14 43.10
C LEU A 219 11.96 -10.37 44.22
N GLN A 220 12.22 -9.07 44.03
CA GLN A 220 12.79 -8.22 45.06
C GLN A 220 11.84 -7.98 46.22
N ILE A 221 10.56 -7.69 45.93
CA ILE A 221 9.51 -7.53 46.92
C ILE A 221 9.37 -8.82 47.73
N LYS A 222 9.28 -9.96 47.05
CA LYS A 222 9.17 -11.29 47.72
C LYS A 222 10.35 -11.57 48.62
N ARG A 223 11.56 -11.31 48.19
CA ARG A 223 12.79 -11.47 48.98
C ARG A 223 12.81 -10.55 50.20
N HIS A 224 12.36 -9.33 50.05
CA HIS A 224 12.25 -8.37 51.14
C HIS A 224 11.30 -8.89 52.23
N HIS A 225 10.08 -9.37 51.84
CA HIS A 225 9.12 -9.97 52.79
C HIS A 225 9.68 -11.17 53.51
N GLN A 226 10.44 -12.05 52.84
CA GLN A 226 11.04 -13.22 53.49
C GLN A 226 12.06 -12.82 54.59
N ILE A 227 12.88 -11.80 54.34
CA ILE A 227 13.88 -11.30 55.31
C ILE A 227 13.19 -10.65 56.52
N GLN A 228 12.07 -9.98 56.33
CA GLN A 228 11.33 -9.33 57.41
C GLN A 228 10.64 -10.37 58.32
N ASN A 229 10.18 -11.50 57.77
CA ASN A 229 9.52 -12.57 58.50
C ASN A 229 10.49 -13.49 59.27
N GLN A 230 11.82 -13.34 59.09
CA GLN A 230 12.85 -14.09 59.83
C GLN A 230 13.50 -13.30 60.97
N LYS A 231 13.06 -12.06 61.19
CA LYS A 231 13.45 -11.21 62.31
C LYS A 231 12.35 -11.18 63.38
#